data_e32647d67d4151ca48ab72b54bce58b5
#
_entry.id   e32647d67d4151ca48ab72b54bce58b5
#
_cell.length_a   1.000
_cell.length_b   1.000
_cell.length_c   1.000
_cell.angle_alpha   90.00
_cell.angle_beta   90.00
_cell.angle_gamma   90.00
#
_symmetry.space_group_name_H-M   'P 1'
#
loop_
_entity.id
_entity.type
_entity.pdbx_description
1 polymer ?
#
loop_
_entity_poly.entity_id
_entity_poly.type
_entity_poly.pdbx_seq_one_letter_code
_entity_poly.pdbx_strand_id
1 'polypeptide(L)'
;TDPMGIDLSNYQVVDVKGGQGEIGIEAVKLVSSGKADILMKGMISTANFLRGVLNKEVGLRSGGTLSHVYLHQVKGYDRVFFICDPAFNIAPDFQTKVNLINNTVNLAHAFGIDTPKVAALAAVEVVNQDMPCTIDAAALTQMNRRGQIKGCVIDGPLALDNAISEESAKHKGIVSEVAGKADILHVPDIEAGNMLAKAIVYFAENKTAGLVLGAKAPVVLTSRSDSPETKLLSI
;
A
#
# COMPACT_ATOMS: atom_id res chain seq x y z
N THR A 1 29.48 10.09 16.64
CA THR A 1 29.66 8.75 17.29
C THR A 1 28.33 8.05 17.23
N ASP A 2 28.31 6.89 16.63
CA ASP A 2 27.11 6.04 16.55
C ASP A 2 26.79 5.47 17.93
N PRO A 3 25.60 5.73 18.50
CA PRO A 3 25.20 5.21 19.80
C PRO A 3 25.02 3.70 19.83
N MET A 4 24.95 3.01 18.66
CA MET A 4 24.83 1.57 18.53
C MET A 4 26.16 0.87 18.24
N GLY A 5 27.28 1.57 18.18
CA GLY A 5 28.60 1.00 17.91
C GLY A 5 28.79 0.54 16.46
N ILE A 6 27.95 0.97 15.52
CA ILE A 6 28.09 0.61 14.10
C ILE A 6 29.23 1.40 13.48
N ASP A 7 30.13 0.72 12.79
CA ASP A 7 31.18 1.36 12.02
C ASP A 7 30.60 2.03 10.78
N LEU A 8 30.56 3.37 10.77
CA LEU A 8 30.05 4.17 9.66
C LEU A 8 31.07 4.39 8.54
N SER A 9 32.30 3.91 8.66
CA SER A 9 33.36 4.10 7.64
C SER A 9 32.97 3.47 6.28
N ASN A 10 32.14 2.46 6.29
CA ASN A 10 31.65 1.76 5.09
C ASN A 10 30.43 2.42 4.45
N TYR A 11 29.91 3.51 5.03
CA TYR A 11 28.71 4.19 4.55
C TYR A 11 29.05 5.60 4.08
N GLN A 12 28.48 6.00 2.94
CA GLN A 12 28.55 7.37 2.49
C GLN A 12 27.58 8.25 3.30
N VAL A 13 28.13 9.18 4.08
CA VAL A 13 27.35 10.18 4.81
C VAL A 13 27.30 11.46 4.00
N VAL A 14 26.09 11.94 3.66
CA VAL A 14 25.88 13.21 2.98
C VAL A 14 25.30 14.20 4.00
N ASP A 15 26.12 15.13 4.46
CA ASP A 15 25.68 16.20 5.37
C ASP A 15 25.00 17.33 4.58
N VAL A 16 23.72 17.56 4.87
CA VAL A 16 22.91 18.58 4.21
C VAL A 16 22.67 19.73 5.19
N LYS A 17 23.21 20.90 4.87
CA LYS A 17 22.95 22.13 5.62
C LYS A 17 21.57 22.65 5.24
N GLY A 18 20.61 22.51 6.15
CA GLY A 18 19.25 22.95 5.92
C GLY A 18 18.23 22.20 6.79
N GLY A 19 16.95 22.42 6.51
CA GLY A 19 15.86 21.74 7.21
C GLY A 19 15.51 20.41 6.58
N GLN A 20 14.45 19.75 7.12
CA GLN A 20 14.00 18.44 6.64
C GLN A 20 13.57 18.44 5.16
N GLY A 21 13.15 19.60 4.62
CA GLY A 21 12.77 19.73 3.21
C GLY A 21 13.96 19.54 2.29
N GLU A 22 15.07 20.20 2.59
CA GLU A 22 16.32 20.13 1.83
C GLU A 22 16.96 18.75 1.92
N ILE A 23 16.92 18.13 3.10
CA ILE A 23 17.38 16.75 3.31
C ILE A 23 16.60 15.78 2.43
N GLY A 24 15.26 15.92 2.39
CA GLY A 24 14.40 15.08 1.56
C GLY A 24 14.69 15.24 0.07
N ILE A 25 14.90 16.47 -0.40
CA ILE A 25 15.23 16.75 -1.81
C ILE A 25 16.60 16.16 -2.18
N GLU A 26 17.60 16.31 -1.32
CA GLU A 26 18.95 15.81 -1.60
C GLU A 26 18.99 14.28 -1.63
N ALA A 27 18.30 13.61 -0.71
CA ALA A 27 18.16 12.16 -0.72
C ALA A 27 17.48 11.65 -2.02
N VAL A 28 16.43 12.34 -2.47
CA VAL A 28 15.75 12.02 -3.73
C VAL A 28 16.65 12.23 -4.94
N LYS A 29 17.49 13.27 -4.96
CA LYS A 29 18.47 13.51 -6.04
C LYS A 29 19.47 12.37 -6.19
N LEU A 30 19.92 11.77 -5.10
CA LEU A 30 20.82 10.62 -5.17
C LEU A 30 20.18 9.47 -5.94
N VAL A 31 18.90 9.19 -5.70
CA VAL A 31 18.17 8.13 -6.40
C VAL A 31 17.86 8.54 -7.85
N SER A 32 17.32 9.74 -8.08
CA SER A 32 16.95 10.19 -9.42
C SER A 32 18.14 10.37 -10.36
N SER A 33 19.35 10.57 -9.82
CA SER A 33 20.60 10.63 -10.59
C SER A 33 21.31 9.27 -10.77
N GLY A 34 20.73 8.17 -10.27
CA GLY A 34 21.29 6.83 -10.36
C GLY A 34 22.48 6.57 -9.43
N LYS A 35 22.66 7.39 -8.41
CA LYS A 35 23.70 7.17 -7.37
C LYS A 35 23.22 6.25 -6.24
N ALA A 36 21.93 6.00 -6.16
CA ALA A 36 21.30 5.04 -5.27
C ALA A 36 20.08 4.43 -5.98
N ASP A 37 19.74 3.20 -5.64
CA ASP A 37 18.68 2.42 -6.31
C ASP A 37 17.35 2.48 -5.54
N ILE A 38 17.39 2.66 -4.22
CA ILE A 38 16.22 2.64 -3.33
C ILE A 38 16.23 3.88 -2.45
N LEU A 39 15.07 4.49 -2.27
CA LEU A 39 14.87 5.58 -1.33
C LEU A 39 14.15 5.08 -0.08
N MET A 40 14.79 5.18 1.09
CA MET A 40 14.15 4.81 2.36
C MET A 40 13.94 6.03 3.25
N LYS A 41 12.74 6.14 3.82
CA LYS A 41 12.42 7.17 4.81
C LYS A 41 12.99 6.82 6.19
N GLY A 42 13.81 7.71 6.72
CA GLY A 42 14.26 7.70 8.13
C GLY A 42 13.40 8.59 9.03
N MET A 43 14.06 9.41 9.86
CA MET A 43 13.41 10.27 10.86
C MET A 43 12.76 11.55 10.31
N ILE A 44 12.85 11.81 9.02
CA ILE A 44 12.16 12.91 8.35
C ILE A 44 10.62 12.78 8.45
N SER A 45 9.90 13.90 8.51
CA SER A 45 8.42 13.85 8.43
C SER A 45 7.94 13.32 7.09
N THR A 46 6.81 12.59 7.09
CA THR A 46 6.24 12.04 5.84
C THR A 46 5.96 13.15 4.82
N ALA A 47 5.46 14.30 5.26
CA ALA A 47 5.19 15.45 4.38
C ALA A 47 6.46 15.96 3.67
N ASN A 48 7.58 16.13 4.38
CA ASN A 48 8.83 16.58 3.79
C ASN A 48 9.46 15.50 2.90
N PHE A 49 9.38 14.25 3.28
CA PHE A 49 9.81 13.12 2.47
C PHE A 49 9.05 13.07 1.13
N LEU A 50 7.73 13.11 1.19
CA LEU A 50 6.88 13.11 0.00
C LEU A 50 7.04 14.35 -0.87
N ARG A 51 7.31 15.53 -0.25
CA ARG A 51 7.64 16.73 -1.02
C ARG A 51 8.88 16.52 -1.89
N GLY A 52 9.90 15.82 -1.39
CA GLY A 52 11.06 15.41 -2.18
C GLY A 52 10.68 14.44 -3.30
N VAL A 53 9.98 13.35 -3.00
CA VAL A 53 9.55 12.33 -3.97
C VAL A 53 8.68 12.94 -5.08
N LEU A 54 7.80 13.88 -4.73
CA LEU A 54 6.89 14.55 -5.66
C LEU A 54 7.49 15.79 -6.33
N ASN A 55 8.73 16.16 -6.04
CA ASN A 55 9.36 17.32 -6.64
C ASN A 55 9.33 17.24 -8.16
N LYS A 56 9.05 18.38 -8.84
CA LYS A 56 8.87 18.40 -10.29
C LYS A 56 10.18 18.25 -11.07
N GLU A 57 11.30 18.69 -10.49
CA GLU A 57 12.61 18.73 -11.15
C GLU A 57 13.42 17.46 -10.87
N VAL A 58 13.51 17.09 -9.59
CA VAL A 58 14.38 16.00 -9.13
C VAL A 58 13.63 14.81 -8.56
N GLY A 59 12.31 14.87 -8.50
CA GLY A 59 11.48 13.86 -7.89
C GLY A 59 11.43 12.52 -8.64
N LEU A 60 10.83 11.54 -7.99
CA LEU A 60 10.67 10.19 -8.52
C LEU A 60 9.29 9.96 -9.15
N ARG A 61 8.66 11.02 -9.69
CA ARG A 61 7.35 10.90 -10.34
C ARG A 61 7.48 10.12 -11.65
N SER A 62 6.72 9.05 -11.80
CA SER A 62 6.62 8.27 -13.04
C SER A 62 5.59 8.83 -14.03
N GLY A 63 4.78 9.81 -13.60
CA GLY A 63 3.58 10.28 -14.31
C GLY A 63 2.31 9.54 -13.91
N GLY A 64 2.42 8.43 -13.18
CA GLY A 64 1.30 7.67 -12.63
C GLY A 64 0.89 8.12 -11.23
N THR A 65 -0.12 7.44 -10.69
CA THR A 65 -0.60 7.63 -9.33
C THR A 65 0.36 6.97 -8.34
N LEU A 66 0.84 7.72 -7.35
CA LEU A 66 1.54 7.12 -6.22
C LEU A 66 0.54 6.48 -5.27
N SER A 67 0.87 5.31 -4.77
CA SER A 67 0.09 4.57 -3.76
C SER A 67 0.99 4.04 -2.67
N HIS A 68 0.43 3.84 -1.49
CA HIS A 68 1.07 3.09 -0.42
C HIS A 68 0.38 1.74 -0.26
N VAL A 69 1.16 0.70 -0.08
CA VAL A 69 0.65 -0.64 0.19
C VAL A 69 1.30 -1.19 1.44
N TYR A 70 0.49 -1.68 2.37
CA TYR A 70 0.96 -2.54 3.46
C TYR A 70 0.77 -4.00 3.09
N LEU A 71 1.81 -4.79 3.36
CA LEU A 71 1.78 -6.24 3.35
C LEU A 71 1.67 -6.72 4.79
N HIS A 72 0.77 -7.65 5.04
CA HIS A 72 0.59 -8.24 6.36
C HIS A 72 0.63 -9.76 6.29
N GLN A 73 1.40 -10.36 7.21
CA GLN A 73 1.32 -11.76 7.56
C GLN A 73 0.85 -11.84 9.00
N VAL A 74 -0.38 -12.31 9.21
CA VAL A 74 -1.01 -12.39 10.54
C VAL A 74 -0.94 -13.83 11.02
N LYS A 75 -0.57 -14.04 12.27
CA LYS A 75 -0.54 -15.38 12.87
C LYS A 75 -1.94 -16.01 12.88
N GLY A 76 -2.02 -17.23 12.39
CA GLY A 76 -3.30 -17.95 12.25
C GLY A 76 -4.03 -17.65 10.93
N TYR A 77 -3.49 -16.80 10.10
CA TYR A 77 -3.95 -16.59 8.71
C TYR A 77 -2.88 -17.15 7.76
N ASP A 78 -3.30 -17.97 6.81
CA ASP A 78 -2.40 -18.85 6.05
C ASP A 78 -1.67 -18.18 4.88
N ARG A 79 -1.95 -16.89 4.64
CA ARG A 79 -1.40 -16.12 3.52
C ARG A 79 -0.97 -14.72 3.91
N VAL A 80 -0.10 -14.14 3.09
CA VAL A 80 0.17 -12.70 3.08
C VAL A 80 -0.94 -12.00 2.31
N PHE A 81 -1.40 -10.85 2.79
CA PHE A 81 -2.36 -10.02 2.08
C PHE A 81 -1.93 -8.55 2.05
N PHE A 82 -2.49 -7.83 1.10
CA PHE A 82 -2.13 -6.45 0.81
C PHE A 82 -3.29 -5.51 1.19
N ILE A 83 -2.99 -4.39 1.82
CA ILE A 83 -3.96 -3.30 2.07
C ILE A 83 -3.56 -2.11 1.21
N CYS A 84 -4.47 -1.61 0.39
CA CYS A 84 -4.28 -0.50 -0.55
C CYS A 84 -5.47 0.48 -0.50
N ASP A 85 -5.29 1.75 -0.30
CA ASP A 85 -4.16 2.57 0.09
C ASP A 85 -4.37 3.10 1.51
N PRO A 86 -3.52 2.73 2.48
CA PRO A 86 -3.74 3.11 3.87
C PRO A 86 -3.05 4.41 4.30
N ALA A 87 -2.35 5.13 3.38
CA ALA A 87 -1.46 6.19 3.84
C ALA A 87 -1.26 7.40 2.91
N PHE A 88 -1.66 7.36 1.64
CA PHE A 88 -1.37 8.42 0.68
C PHE A 88 -2.60 9.12 0.12
N ASN A 89 -3.53 8.36 -0.40
CA ASN A 89 -4.68 8.91 -1.12
C ASN A 89 -5.85 9.06 -0.15
N ILE A 90 -6.12 10.30 0.28
CA ILE A 90 -7.10 10.60 1.35
C ILE A 90 -8.49 10.12 0.94
N ALA A 91 -9.04 10.67 -0.14
CA ALA A 91 -10.34 10.32 -0.69
C ALA A 91 -10.17 10.11 -2.20
N PRO A 92 -9.67 8.94 -2.63
CA PRO A 92 -9.37 8.70 -4.04
C PRO A 92 -10.66 8.73 -4.87
N ASP A 93 -10.63 9.46 -5.98
CA ASP A 93 -11.68 9.38 -6.98
C ASP A 93 -11.67 8.01 -7.67
N PHE A 94 -12.68 7.74 -8.46
CA PHE A 94 -12.85 6.43 -9.09
C PHE A 94 -11.65 6.03 -9.97
N GLN A 95 -11.12 6.96 -10.77
CA GLN A 95 -9.96 6.66 -11.62
C GLN A 95 -8.69 6.42 -10.78
N THR A 96 -8.52 7.15 -9.71
CA THR A 96 -7.44 6.91 -8.75
C THR A 96 -7.56 5.52 -8.15
N LYS A 97 -8.74 5.06 -7.73
CA LYS A 97 -8.97 3.69 -7.23
C LYS A 97 -8.54 2.62 -8.23
N VAL A 98 -8.86 2.79 -9.52
CA VAL A 98 -8.38 1.90 -10.59
C VAL A 98 -6.84 1.85 -10.63
N ASN A 99 -6.18 3.00 -10.55
CA ASN A 99 -4.72 3.07 -10.56
C ASN A 99 -4.10 2.42 -9.32
N LEU A 100 -4.70 2.61 -8.14
CA LEU A 100 -4.25 1.99 -6.88
C LEU A 100 -4.32 0.46 -6.96
N ILE A 101 -5.42 -0.07 -7.50
CA ILE A 101 -5.57 -1.52 -7.74
C ILE A 101 -4.49 -2.01 -8.70
N ASN A 102 -4.30 -1.36 -9.84
CA ASN A 102 -3.29 -1.77 -10.82
C ASN A 102 -1.88 -1.78 -10.23
N ASN A 103 -1.52 -0.78 -9.44
CA ASN A 103 -0.23 -0.75 -8.74
C ASN A 103 -0.06 -1.95 -7.81
N THR A 104 -1.09 -2.26 -7.03
CA THR A 104 -1.04 -3.36 -6.05
C THR A 104 -1.07 -4.73 -6.72
N VAL A 105 -1.80 -4.88 -7.82
CA VAL A 105 -1.80 -6.09 -8.66
C VAL A 105 -0.39 -6.36 -9.22
N ASN A 106 0.29 -5.34 -9.74
CA ASN A 106 1.66 -5.47 -10.22
C ASN A 106 2.62 -5.90 -9.09
N LEU A 107 2.43 -5.38 -7.88
CA LEU A 107 3.20 -5.83 -6.71
C LEU A 107 2.89 -7.30 -6.38
N ALA A 108 1.63 -7.70 -6.36
CA ALA A 108 1.23 -9.08 -6.09
C ALA A 108 1.82 -10.06 -7.12
N HIS A 109 1.88 -9.67 -8.40
CA HIS A 109 2.57 -10.46 -9.43
C HIS A 109 4.08 -10.61 -9.12
N ALA A 110 4.75 -9.56 -8.64
CA ALA A 110 6.15 -9.64 -8.23
C ALA A 110 6.37 -10.60 -7.04
N PHE A 111 5.34 -10.81 -6.22
CA PHE A 111 5.32 -11.82 -5.15
C PHE A 111 4.93 -13.22 -5.63
N GLY A 112 4.74 -13.44 -6.94
CA GLY A 112 4.41 -14.74 -7.52
C GLY A 112 2.93 -15.10 -7.45
N ILE A 113 2.03 -14.14 -7.21
CA ILE A 113 0.59 -14.35 -7.23
C ILE A 113 0.08 -14.01 -8.63
N ASP A 114 -0.05 -15.01 -9.51
CA ASP A 114 -0.38 -14.81 -10.93
C ASP A 114 -1.75 -14.16 -11.17
N THR A 115 -2.73 -14.45 -10.32
CA THR A 115 -4.09 -13.92 -10.44
C THR A 115 -4.59 -13.50 -9.05
N PRO A 116 -4.11 -12.36 -8.53
CA PRO A 116 -4.51 -11.89 -7.21
C PRO A 116 -6.00 -11.56 -7.16
N LYS A 117 -6.62 -11.91 -6.03
CA LYS A 117 -8.02 -11.68 -5.73
C LYS A 117 -8.16 -10.38 -4.96
N VAL A 118 -8.87 -9.43 -5.57
CA VAL A 118 -9.07 -8.08 -5.04
C VAL A 118 -10.46 -7.95 -4.46
N ALA A 119 -10.57 -7.78 -3.16
CA ALA A 119 -11.81 -7.40 -2.51
C ALA A 119 -11.94 -5.87 -2.47
N ALA A 120 -12.92 -5.31 -3.18
CA ALA A 120 -13.29 -3.91 -3.05
C ALA A 120 -14.15 -3.74 -1.80
N LEU A 121 -13.54 -3.23 -0.71
CA LEU A 121 -14.13 -3.22 0.61
C LEU A 121 -15.16 -2.12 0.79
N ALA A 122 -16.19 -2.47 1.54
CA ALA A 122 -17.22 -1.58 2.09
C ALA A 122 -17.63 -2.08 3.49
N ALA A 123 -18.62 -1.45 4.10
CA ALA A 123 -19.19 -1.93 5.36
C ALA A 123 -20.25 -3.02 5.14
N VAL A 124 -20.73 -3.20 3.91
CA VAL A 124 -21.79 -4.14 3.51
C VAL A 124 -21.44 -4.80 2.18
N GLU A 125 -22.11 -5.90 1.87
CA GLU A 125 -21.92 -6.68 0.64
C GLU A 125 -22.96 -6.39 -0.46
N VAL A 126 -23.78 -5.36 -0.28
CA VAL A 126 -24.81 -4.94 -1.24
C VAL A 126 -24.60 -3.51 -1.69
N VAL A 127 -25.02 -3.20 -2.91
CA VAL A 127 -24.97 -1.83 -3.41
C VAL A 127 -25.98 -0.95 -2.67
N ASN A 128 -25.50 0.14 -2.10
CA ASN A 128 -26.31 1.10 -1.35
C ASN A 128 -25.93 2.53 -1.80
N GLN A 129 -26.91 3.31 -2.24
CA GLN A 129 -26.71 4.69 -2.72
C GLN A 129 -26.22 5.64 -1.61
N ASP A 130 -26.61 5.37 -0.36
CA ASP A 130 -26.17 6.16 0.80
C ASP A 130 -24.73 5.82 1.22
N MET A 131 -24.12 4.80 0.60
CA MET A 131 -22.74 4.37 0.82
C MET A 131 -21.99 4.32 -0.53
N PRO A 132 -21.47 5.45 -1.02
CA PRO A 132 -20.90 5.57 -2.38
C PRO A 132 -19.77 4.56 -2.68
N CYS A 133 -18.99 4.14 -1.68
CA CYS A 133 -17.95 3.12 -1.87
C CYS A 133 -18.50 1.78 -2.40
N THR A 134 -19.76 1.45 -2.13
CA THR A 134 -20.40 0.23 -2.65
C THR A 134 -20.69 0.34 -4.15
N ILE A 135 -20.98 1.54 -4.63
CA ILE A 135 -21.18 1.83 -6.06
C ILE A 135 -19.85 1.71 -6.79
N ASP A 136 -18.79 2.32 -6.23
CA ASP A 136 -17.43 2.20 -6.79
C ASP A 136 -16.98 0.73 -6.85
N ALA A 137 -17.21 -0.04 -5.77
CA ALA A 137 -16.85 -1.45 -5.71
C ALA A 137 -17.56 -2.29 -6.80
N ALA A 138 -18.85 -2.05 -7.00
CA ALA A 138 -19.61 -2.70 -8.07
C ALA A 138 -19.10 -2.31 -9.46
N ALA A 139 -18.76 -1.02 -9.66
CA ALA A 139 -18.21 -0.53 -10.92
C ALA A 139 -16.81 -1.13 -11.20
N LEU A 140 -15.92 -1.21 -10.21
CA LEU A 140 -14.61 -1.85 -10.30
C LEU A 140 -14.73 -3.33 -10.67
N THR A 141 -15.66 -4.05 -10.04
CA THR A 141 -15.99 -5.43 -10.35
C THR A 141 -16.42 -5.58 -11.82
N GLN A 142 -17.32 -4.70 -12.28
CA GLN A 142 -17.79 -4.74 -13.67
C GLN A 142 -16.69 -4.38 -14.68
N MET A 143 -15.81 -3.42 -14.35
CA MET A 143 -14.64 -3.09 -15.18
C MET A 143 -13.69 -4.27 -15.32
N ASN A 144 -13.45 -5.00 -14.24
CA ASN A 144 -12.61 -6.20 -14.27
C ASN A 144 -13.25 -7.28 -15.15
N ARG A 145 -14.54 -7.57 -14.98
CA ARG A 145 -15.29 -8.54 -15.81
C ARG A 145 -15.29 -8.19 -17.30
N ARG A 146 -15.21 -6.90 -17.64
CA ARG A 146 -15.11 -6.39 -19.02
C ARG A 146 -13.69 -6.24 -19.53
N GLY A 147 -12.68 -6.64 -18.75
CA GLY A 147 -11.26 -6.58 -19.14
C GLY A 147 -10.68 -5.16 -19.21
N GLN A 148 -11.30 -4.18 -18.55
CA GLN A 148 -10.76 -2.82 -18.39
C GLN A 148 -9.69 -2.79 -17.29
N ILE A 149 -9.85 -3.61 -16.23
CA ILE A 149 -8.82 -3.91 -15.23
C ILE A 149 -8.43 -5.36 -15.43
N LYS A 150 -7.13 -5.63 -15.59
CA LYS A 150 -6.60 -6.95 -15.98
C LYS A 150 -5.60 -7.48 -14.95
N GLY A 151 -5.25 -8.76 -15.09
CA GLY A 151 -4.23 -9.41 -14.27
C GLY A 151 -4.69 -9.76 -12.85
N CYS A 152 -5.98 -9.69 -12.57
CA CYS A 152 -6.58 -10.00 -11.27
C CYS A 152 -8.05 -10.41 -11.44
N VAL A 153 -8.64 -10.88 -10.35
CA VAL A 153 -10.10 -11.01 -10.20
C VAL A 153 -10.56 -10.01 -9.15
N ILE A 154 -11.55 -9.18 -9.46
CA ILE A 154 -12.11 -8.19 -8.54
C ILE A 154 -13.55 -8.56 -8.22
N ASP A 155 -13.92 -8.51 -6.95
CA ASP A 155 -15.30 -8.56 -6.50
C ASP A 155 -15.58 -7.54 -5.39
N GLY A 156 -16.80 -7.09 -5.34
CA GLY A 156 -17.28 -6.13 -4.34
C GLY A 156 -18.63 -5.49 -4.74
N PRO A 157 -19.28 -4.82 -3.77
CA PRO A 157 -18.77 -4.57 -2.42
C PRO A 157 -18.68 -5.82 -1.54
N LEU A 158 -17.65 -5.90 -0.70
CA LEU A 158 -17.48 -6.93 0.30
C LEU A 158 -17.18 -6.29 1.66
N ALA A 159 -17.81 -6.76 2.73
CA ALA A 159 -17.37 -6.41 4.08
C ALA A 159 -16.10 -7.20 4.43
N LEU A 160 -15.33 -6.70 5.38
CA LEU A 160 -14.03 -7.31 5.70
C LEU A 160 -14.15 -8.80 6.06
N ASP A 161 -15.12 -9.16 6.90
CA ASP A 161 -15.33 -10.55 7.34
C ASP A 161 -15.55 -11.51 6.16
N ASN A 162 -16.40 -11.13 5.21
CA ASN A 162 -16.65 -11.96 4.05
C ASN A 162 -15.58 -11.86 2.94
N ALA A 163 -14.73 -10.85 2.97
CA ALA A 163 -13.56 -10.79 2.10
C ALA A 163 -12.46 -11.79 2.51
N ILE A 164 -12.28 -12.03 3.84
CA ILE A 164 -11.17 -12.81 4.39
C ILE A 164 -11.57 -14.18 4.97
N SER A 165 -12.87 -14.44 5.21
CA SER A 165 -13.37 -15.67 5.81
C SER A 165 -14.35 -16.37 4.88
N GLU A 166 -13.98 -17.58 4.42
CA GLU A 166 -14.87 -18.42 3.61
C GLU A 166 -16.15 -18.81 4.38
N GLU A 167 -16.05 -18.99 5.69
CA GLU A 167 -17.20 -19.29 6.53
C GLU A 167 -18.18 -18.12 6.56
N SER A 168 -17.68 -16.88 6.78
CA SER A 168 -18.51 -15.67 6.73
C SER A 168 -19.19 -15.48 5.38
N ALA A 169 -18.43 -15.65 4.29
CA ALA A 169 -18.96 -15.55 2.93
C ALA A 169 -20.10 -16.57 2.70
N LYS A 170 -19.89 -17.81 3.14
CA LYS A 170 -20.89 -18.88 3.03
C LYS A 170 -22.15 -18.61 3.85
N HIS A 171 -22.00 -18.13 5.11
CA HIS A 171 -23.14 -17.78 5.97
C HIS A 171 -24.01 -16.68 5.37
N LYS A 172 -23.39 -15.72 4.66
CA LYS A 172 -24.08 -14.63 3.96
C LYS A 172 -24.55 -15.00 2.56
N GLY A 173 -24.32 -16.24 2.12
CA GLY A 173 -24.75 -16.74 0.79
C GLY A 173 -24.02 -16.08 -0.38
N ILE A 174 -22.81 -15.56 -0.16
CA ILE A 174 -22.02 -14.89 -1.19
C ILE A 174 -21.33 -15.92 -2.07
N VAL A 175 -21.64 -15.89 -3.37
CA VAL A 175 -20.98 -16.71 -4.39
C VAL A 175 -19.98 -15.85 -5.15
N SER A 176 -18.70 -16.05 -4.87
CA SER A 176 -17.63 -15.22 -5.40
C SER A 176 -16.33 -16.01 -5.46
N GLU A 177 -15.47 -15.69 -6.45
CA GLU A 177 -14.11 -16.22 -6.52
C GLU A 177 -13.16 -15.51 -5.54
N VAL A 178 -13.55 -14.34 -5.03
CA VAL A 178 -12.77 -13.46 -4.16
C VAL A 178 -13.16 -13.62 -2.70
N ALA A 179 -14.47 -13.74 -2.40
CA ALA A 179 -14.96 -13.79 -1.03
C ALA A 179 -14.33 -14.95 -0.24
N GLY A 180 -13.81 -14.65 0.94
CA GLY A 180 -13.07 -15.57 1.81
C GLY A 180 -11.62 -15.83 1.38
N LYS A 181 -11.20 -15.31 0.22
CA LYS A 181 -9.91 -15.65 -0.42
C LYS A 181 -9.13 -14.43 -0.91
N ALA A 182 -9.49 -13.24 -0.44
CA ALA A 182 -8.88 -12.02 -0.90
C ALA A 182 -7.37 -11.97 -0.59
N ASP A 183 -6.58 -11.65 -1.62
CA ASP A 183 -5.15 -11.35 -1.51
C ASP A 183 -4.94 -9.85 -1.32
N ILE A 184 -5.79 -9.02 -1.96
CA ILE A 184 -5.73 -7.56 -1.90
C ILE A 184 -7.03 -7.03 -1.30
N LEU A 185 -6.91 -6.27 -0.23
CA LEU A 185 -7.97 -5.52 0.43
C LEU A 185 -7.91 -4.07 -0.06
N HIS A 186 -8.73 -3.72 -1.06
CA HIS A 186 -8.83 -2.35 -1.55
C HIS A 186 -9.84 -1.60 -0.69
N VAL A 187 -9.33 -0.66 0.11
CA VAL A 187 -10.14 0.16 1.04
C VAL A 187 -10.75 1.37 0.34
N PRO A 188 -11.90 1.87 0.80
CA PRO A 188 -12.60 2.98 0.15
C PRO A 188 -11.87 4.32 0.25
N ASP A 189 -11.18 4.56 1.36
CA ASP A 189 -10.51 5.81 1.73
C ASP A 189 -9.36 5.56 2.71
N ILE A 190 -8.61 6.62 3.02
CA ILE A 190 -7.44 6.53 3.91
C ILE A 190 -7.84 6.22 5.35
N GLU A 191 -8.99 6.70 5.82
CA GLU A 191 -9.45 6.48 7.19
C GLU A 191 -9.68 4.99 7.43
N ALA A 192 -10.45 4.35 6.55
CA ALA A 192 -10.71 2.91 6.62
C ALA A 192 -9.40 2.11 6.52
N GLY A 193 -8.54 2.46 5.57
CA GLY A 193 -7.26 1.76 5.34
C GLY A 193 -6.28 1.92 6.49
N ASN A 194 -6.13 3.14 7.01
CA ASN A 194 -5.22 3.43 8.10
C ASN A 194 -5.67 2.78 9.42
N MET A 195 -6.95 2.87 9.75
CA MET A 195 -7.50 2.23 10.94
C MET A 195 -7.37 0.71 10.88
N LEU A 196 -7.67 0.09 9.73
CA LEU A 196 -7.52 -1.36 9.54
C LEU A 196 -6.05 -1.79 9.70
N ALA A 197 -5.13 -1.14 9.00
CA ALA A 197 -3.70 -1.46 9.08
C ALA A 197 -3.17 -1.29 10.51
N LYS A 198 -3.56 -0.21 11.20
CA LYS A 198 -3.18 0.01 12.62
C LYS A 198 -3.78 -1.02 13.55
N ALA A 199 -5.04 -1.40 13.36
CA ALA A 199 -5.68 -2.44 14.16
C ALA A 199 -4.90 -3.76 14.06
N ILE A 200 -4.48 -4.15 12.88
CA ILE A 200 -3.67 -5.36 12.68
C ILE A 200 -2.32 -5.26 13.40
N VAL A 201 -1.62 -4.12 13.22
CA VAL A 201 -0.28 -3.94 13.83
C VAL A 201 -0.32 -3.95 15.36
N TYR A 202 -1.37 -3.39 15.98
CA TYR A 202 -1.44 -3.24 17.43
C TYR A 202 -2.20 -4.34 18.16
N PHE A 203 -3.11 -5.04 17.48
CA PHE A 203 -3.96 -6.05 18.13
C PHE A 203 -3.63 -7.49 17.71
N ALA A 204 -2.91 -7.70 16.60
CA ALA A 204 -2.58 -9.02 16.13
C ALA A 204 -1.05 -9.30 16.20
N GLU A 205 -0.68 -10.56 16.44
CA GLU A 205 0.69 -11.01 16.19
C GLU A 205 0.91 -11.08 14.67
N ASN A 206 1.71 -10.16 14.14
CA ASN A 206 1.87 -9.99 12.69
C ASN A 206 3.28 -9.56 12.28
N LYS A 207 3.60 -9.81 11.01
CA LYS A 207 4.72 -9.17 10.31
C LYS A 207 4.15 -8.22 9.28
N THR A 208 4.75 -7.03 9.18
CA THR A 208 4.27 -5.97 8.29
C THR A 208 5.43 -5.39 7.49
N ALA A 209 5.17 -5.11 6.22
CA ALA A 209 6.05 -4.33 5.35
C ALA A 209 5.25 -3.21 4.67
N GLY A 210 5.90 -2.07 4.37
CA GLY A 210 5.26 -0.93 3.73
C GLY A 210 6.04 -0.40 2.55
N LEU A 211 5.39 -0.28 1.39
CA LEU A 211 5.99 0.14 0.13
C LEU A 211 5.19 1.26 -0.53
N VAL A 212 5.91 2.15 -1.20
CA VAL A 212 5.32 3.16 -2.09
C VAL A 212 5.47 2.70 -3.53
N LEU A 213 4.37 2.62 -4.24
CA LEU A 213 4.28 2.20 -5.62
C LEU A 213 4.00 3.38 -6.55
N GLY A 214 4.27 3.19 -7.85
CA GLY A 214 4.03 4.22 -8.85
C GLY A 214 5.13 5.28 -8.94
N ALA A 215 6.23 5.14 -8.22
CA ALA A 215 7.43 5.96 -8.36
C ALA A 215 8.39 5.38 -9.42
N LYS A 216 9.36 6.19 -9.88
CA LYS A 216 10.41 5.76 -10.84
C LYS A 216 11.44 4.82 -10.23
N ALA A 217 11.52 4.76 -8.91
CA ALA A 217 12.41 3.86 -8.17
C ALA A 217 11.67 3.34 -6.93
N PRO A 218 12.09 2.21 -6.33
CA PRO A 218 11.53 1.71 -5.10
C PRO A 218 11.63 2.74 -3.97
N VAL A 219 10.53 2.99 -3.28
CA VAL A 219 10.45 3.91 -2.16
C VAL A 219 9.90 3.19 -0.95
N VAL A 220 10.72 3.06 0.09
CA VAL A 220 10.35 2.43 1.35
C VAL A 220 9.89 3.51 2.32
N LEU A 221 8.61 3.44 2.70
CA LEU A 221 8.02 4.35 3.65
C LEU A 221 7.41 3.58 4.81
N THR A 222 8.09 3.65 5.95
CA THR A 222 7.66 3.06 7.21
C THR A 222 7.32 4.14 8.22
N SER A 223 6.53 3.79 9.24
CA SER A 223 6.26 4.68 10.36
C SER A 223 7.52 4.85 11.23
N ARG A 224 7.65 6.01 11.89
CA ARG A 224 8.71 6.22 12.90
C ARG A 224 8.57 5.27 14.09
N SER A 225 7.36 4.83 14.37
CA SER A 225 7.03 3.87 15.43
C SER A 225 7.17 2.40 15.03
N ASP A 226 7.46 2.11 13.74
CA ASP A 226 7.60 0.73 13.29
C ASP A 226 8.88 0.08 13.84
N SER A 227 8.79 -1.22 14.08
CA SER A 227 9.89 -2.04 14.58
C SER A 227 11.07 -2.08 13.59
N PRO A 228 12.28 -2.39 14.03
CA PRO A 228 13.40 -2.68 13.12
C PRO A 228 13.08 -3.80 12.14
N GLU A 229 12.34 -4.85 12.57
CA GLU A 229 11.90 -5.95 11.72
C GLU A 229 10.99 -5.45 10.58
N THR A 230 9.98 -4.63 10.89
CA THR A 230 9.09 -4.03 9.88
C THR A 230 9.87 -3.22 8.85
N LYS A 231 10.86 -2.44 9.31
CA LYS A 231 11.73 -1.65 8.43
C LYS A 231 12.56 -2.53 7.51
N LEU A 232 13.13 -3.62 8.04
CA LEU A 232 13.91 -4.58 7.26
C LEU A 232 13.04 -5.33 6.23
N LEU A 233 11.84 -5.75 6.62
CA LEU A 233 10.91 -6.44 5.73
C LEU A 233 10.39 -5.54 4.59
N SER A 234 10.51 -4.22 4.74
CA SER A 234 10.08 -3.23 3.73
C SER A 234 11.15 -2.93 2.67
N ILE A 235 12.37 -3.43 2.85
CA ILE A 235 13.50 -3.34 1.90
C ILE A 235 13.52 -4.54 0.96
#